data_dfe6a25186ec9c585f1cafabbb77d08b
#
_entry.id   dfe6a25186ec9c585f1cafabbb77d08b
#
_cell.length_a   1.000
_cell.length_b   1.000
_cell.length_c   1.000
_cell.angle_alpha   90.00
_cell.angle_beta   90.00
_cell.angle_gamma   90.00
#
_symmetry.space_group_name_H-M   'P 1'
#
loop_
_entity.id
_entity.type
_entity.pdbx_description
1 polymer ?
#
loop_
_entity_poly.entity_id
_entity_poly.type
_entity_poly.pdbx_seq_one_letter_code
_entity_poly.pdbx_strand_id
1 'polypeptide(L)'
;MKQFPEGFLWGGAVAANQYEGGWKEGGKGITVSDCARSHLDVDVQDYKKQNEVTTADIEEALNTQDEVYYPKRHGADGYHHYKEDIKLFAEMGFKVFRLSIAWARIFPNGDDAVPNEEGLKFYDDVFDECLKYGIEPLVTISHYEPPINLVLNYDGWYSREVIDMFVRYCEVIVDRYKDKVKYWLTFNEVDSMIRHPYTTGALIKDRFPGKNFNEVIFQAMHHQFVASALATKIVHEARPDAKVGCMLTKLTYYPYTCKPEDVLQAQQDMRSTYCYSDTQVFGEYPAYLLSKFKNEGINIKMEPDDLKIMKEYPVDFVSFSYYSSSCVAKDDNCLKKTAANTNVAIKNPYIPSSDWGWQIDPIGLRISLVDLYDRYRKPLFVVENGLGAKDELVNGTVDDQYRIDYFDAHFKEMYNAIVEDGVDLMGYTSWGCIDIVSESTKQMSKRYGFIYVDCDDLGNGTYKRYKKKSFDYYKHVIETNGACLFED
;
A
#
# COMPACT_ATOMS: atom_id res chain seq x y z
N MET A 1 20.49 17.67 20.97
CA MET A 1 19.03 17.81 20.85
C MET A 1 18.51 16.49 20.31
N LYS A 2 17.44 15.93 20.85
CA LYS A 2 16.84 14.70 20.30
C LYS A 2 16.19 15.04 18.96
N GLN A 3 16.61 14.37 17.87
CA GLN A 3 16.06 14.57 16.52
C GLN A 3 16.34 13.33 15.67
N PHE A 4 15.62 13.17 14.57
CA PHE A 4 15.87 12.12 13.60
C PHE A 4 17.19 12.31 12.85
N PRO A 5 17.74 11.27 12.19
CA PRO A 5 18.97 11.40 11.41
C PRO A 5 18.89 12.52 10.38
N GLU A 6 20.04 13.13 10.06
CA GLU A 6 20.12 14.08 8.97
C GLU A 6 19.75 13.41 7.64
N GLY A 7 18.95 14.09 6.82
CA GLY A 7 18.46 13.55 5.55
C GLY A 7 17.28 12.58 5.67
N PHE A 8 16.67 12.44 6.87
CA PHE A 8 15.48 11.63 7.04
C PHE A 8 14.34 12.09 6.11
N LEU A 9 13.75 11.13 5.39
CA LEU A 9 12.75 11.42 4.36
C LEU A 9 11.35 11.48 4.97
N TRP A 10 10.95 12.65 5.44
CA TRP A 10 9.59 12.93 5.89
C TRP A 10 8.66 13.20 4.71
N GLY A 11 7.45 12.63 4.72
CA GLY A 11 6.48 12.92 3.66
C GLY A 11 5.13 12.28 3.86
N GLY A 12 4.44 12.09 2.74
CA GLY A 12 3.14 11.46 2.70
C GLY A 12 2.96 10.57 1.48
N ALA A 13 1.91 9.75 1.51
CA ALA A 13 1.63 8.73 0.52
C ALA A 13 0.18 8.78 0.05
N VAL A 14 -0.01 8.50 -1.24
CA VAL A 14 -1.31 8.23 -1.87
C VAL A 14 -1.17 7.06 -2.86
N ALA A 15 -2.31 6.45 -3.24
CA ALA A 15 -2.39 5.53 -4.37
C ALA A 15 -3.22 6.15 -5.50
N ALA A 16 -2.80 5.97 -6.74
CA ALA A 16 -3.46 6.52 -7.91
C ALA A 16 -4.96 6.18 -7.94
N ASN A 17 -5.31 4.93 -7.69
CA ASN A 17 -6.69 4.44 -7.71
C ASN A 17 -7.61 5.02 -6.64
N GLN A 18 -7.06 5.59 -5.55
CA GLN A 18 -7.84 6.17 -4.45
C GLN A 18 -7.84 7.70 -4.51
N TYR A 19 -6.85 8.28 -5.20
CA TYR A 19 -6.56 9.71 -5.21
C TYR A 19 -6.93 10.40 -6.52
N GLU A 20 -6.50 9.84 -7.66
CA GLU A 20 -6.51 10.57 -8.93
C GLU A 20 -7.92 10.89 -9.44
N GLY A 21 -8.81 9.93 -9.51
CA GLY A 21 -10.03 10.09 -10.30
C GLY A 21 -9.74 10.18 -11.80
N GLY A 22 -10.53 10.98 -12.54
CA GLY A 22 -10.32 11.13 -13.98
C GLY A 22 -10.28 9.79 -14.73
N TRP A 23 -11.11 8.84 -14.34
CA TRP A 23 -11.00 7.43 -14.70
C TRP A 23 -11.20 7.10 -16.17
N LYS A 24 -11.80 8.03 -16.94
CA LYS A 24 -11.95 7.96 -18.42
C LYS A 24 -11.19 9.06 -19.15
N GLU A 25 -10.38 9.85 -18.44
CA GLU A 25 -9.70 11.01 -18.99
C GLU A 25 -8.25 10.67 -19.40
N GLY A 26 -7.70 11.43 -20.34
CA GLY A 26 -6.33 11.24 -20.81
C GLY A 26 -6.08 9.86 -21.41
N GLY A 27 -7.12 9.21 -21.98
CA GLY A 27 -6.99 7.88 -22.56
C GLY A 27 -6.80 6.74 -21.58
N LYS A 28 -7.05 6.96 -20.27
CA LYS A 28 -6.96 5.91 -19.25
C LYS A 28 -7.93 4.76 -19.53
N GLY A 29 -7.43 3.53 -19.46
CA GLY A 29 -8.24 2.32 -19.48
C GLY A 29 -8.89 2.02 -18.11
N ILE A 30 -9.84 1.09 -18.12
CA ILE A 30 -10.53 0.65 -16.90
C ILE A 30 -9.63 -0.30 -16.10
N THR A 31 -9.60 -0.12 -14.79
CA THR A 31 -8.84 -0.96 -13.86
C THR A 31 -9.74 -1.82 -12.98
N VAL A 32 -9.17 -2.80 -12.30
CA VAL A 32 -9.88 -3.57 -11.27
C VAL A 32 -10.45 -2.66 -10.17
N SER A 33 -9.78 -1.56 -9.85
CA SER A 33 -10.22 -0.59 -8.84
C SER A 33 -11.43 0.23 -9.30
N ASP A 34 -11.53 0.55 -10.60
CA ASP A 34 -12.69 1.24 -11.17
C ASP A 34 -13.97 0.37 -11.16
N CYS A 35 -13.79 -0.95 -11.01
CA CYS A 35 -14.86 -1.94 -10.89
C CYS A 35 -15.15 -2.35 -9.43
N ALA A 36 -14.45 -1.79 -8.46
CA ALA A 36 -14.65 -2.09 -7.05
C ALA A 36 -15.82 -1.28 -6.46
N ARG A 37 -16.96 -1.97 -6.29
CA ARG A 37 -18.17 -1.37 -5.73
C ARG A 37 -18.05 -1.11 -4.22
N SER A 38 -18.62 0.00 -3.75
CA SER A 38 -18.84 0.23 -2.32
C SER A 38 -20.12 -0.48 -1.84
N HIS A 39 -20.07 -1.01 -0.62
CA HIS A 39 -21.18 -1.72 0.01
C HIS A 39 -21.58 -0.96 1.29
N LEU A 40 -22.26 0.17 1.12
CA LEU A 40 -22.64 1.07 2.22
C LEU A 40 -23.64 0.45 3.21
N ASP A 41 -24.33 -0.60 2.82
CA ASP A 41 -25.28 -1.39 3.61
C ASP A 41 -24.66 -2.55 4.38
N VAL A 42 -23.36 -2.84 4.13
CA VAL A 42 -22.62 -3.91 4.81
C VAL A 42 -21.85 -3.34 6.00
N ASP A 43 -21.84 -4.09 7.13
CA ASP A 43 -21.03 -3.73 8.29
C ASP A 43 -19.56 -3.53 7.86
N VAL A 44 -19.00 -2.38 8.19
CA VAL A 44 -17.60 -2.03 7.90
C VAL A 44 -16.59 -3.01 8.50
N GLN A 45 -17.01 -3.82 9.48
CA GLN A 45 -16.20 -4.88 10.08
C GLN A 45 -16.34 -6.22 9.35
N ASP A 46 -17.33 -6.40 8.46
CA ASP A 46 -17.44 -7.61 7.62
C ASP A 46 -16.54 -7.48 6.37
N TYR A 47 -15.25 -7.57 6.65
CA TYR A 47 -14.21 -7.38 5.66
C TYR A 47 -14.37 -8.27 4.41
N LYS A 48 -14.86 -9.50 4.59
CA LYS A 48 -15.06 -10.44 3.48
C LYS A 48 -16.14 -9.94 2.53
N LYS A 49 -17.31 -9.58 3.03
CA LYS A 49 -18.41 -9.05 2.19
C LYS A 49 -18.07 -7.71 1.55
N GLN A 50 -17.25 -6.89 2.22
CA GLN A 50 -16.79 -5.62 1.67
C GLN A 50 -15.86 -5.79 0.44
N ASN A 51 -15.17 -6.93 0.32
CA ASN A 51 -14.09 -7.09 -0.65
C ASN A 51 -14.20 -8.35 -1.56
N GLU A 52 -15.24 -9.17 -1.40
CA GLU A 52 -15.49 -10.30 -2.30
C GLU A 52 -16.00 -9.75 -3.64
N VAL A 53 -15.38 -10.20 -4.74
CA VAL A 53 -15.72 -9.79 -6.11
C VAL A 53 -15.89 -11.03 -6.96
N THR A 54 -16.98 -11.06 -7.75
CA THR A 54 -17.30 -12.11 -8.71
C THR A 54 -17.23 -11.61 -10.15
N THR A 55 -17.25 -12.53 -11.12
CA THR A 55 -17.33 -12.15 -12.53
C THR A 55 -18.59 -11.32 -12.84
N ALA A 56 -19.72 -11.63 -12.19
CA ALA A 56 -20.96 -10.88 -12.34
C ALA A 56 -20.86 -9.44 -11.83
N ASP A 57 -20.12 -9.20 -10.73
CA ASP A 57 -19.87 -7.85 -10.21
C ASP A 57 -19.07 -7.00 -11.21
N ILE A 58 -18.11 -7.62 -11.91
CA ILE A 58 -17.35 -6.95 -12.96
C ILE A 58 -18.24 -6.61 -14.16
N GLU A 59 -19.08 -7.54 -14.60
CA GLU A 59 -20.03 -7.30 -15.69
C GLU A 59 -21.00 -6.17 -15.35
N GLU A 60 -21.51 -6.11 -14.12
CA GLU A 60 -22.32 -4.99 -13.61
C GLU A 60 -21.54 -3.68 -13.66
N ALA A 61 -20.31 -3.66 -13.12
CA ALA A 61 -19.49 -2.46 -13.08
C ALA A 61 -19.16 -1.90 -14.47
N LEU A 62 -18.94 -2.77 -15.46
CA LEU A 62 -18.64 -2.36 -16.85
C LEU A 62 -19.86 -1.83 -17.59
N ASN A 63 -21.06 -2.26 -17.22
CA ASN A 63 -22.31 -1.90 -17.93
C ASN A 63 -23.09 -0.78 -17.22
N THR A 64 -22.80 -0.47 -15.95
CA THR A 64 -23.55 0.53 -15.20
C THR A 64 -23.29 1.94 -15.68
N GLN A 65 -24.36 2.77 -15.70
CA GLN A 65 -24.25 4.21 -15.85
C GLN A 65 -24.29 4.95 -14.50
N ASP A 66 -24.58 4.21 -13.42
CA ASP A 66 -24.59 4.74 -12.06
C ASP A 66 -23.19 4.59 -11.44
N GLU A 67 -22.49 5.70 -11.33
CA GLU A 67 -21.11 5.76 -10.81
C GLU A 67 -21.05 5.99 -9.29
N VAL A 68 -22.18 6.28 -8.64
CA VAL A 68 -22.27 6.63 -7.22
C VAL A 68 -21.65 5.55 -6.31
N TYR A 69 -21.80 4.29 -6.67
CA TYR A 69 -21.26 3.17 -5.87
C TYR A 69 -19.83 2.75 -6.28
N TYR A 70 -19.17 3.53 -7.12
CA TYR A 70 -17.78 3.27 -7.56
C TYR A 70 -16.88 4.47 -7.23
N PRO A 71 -16.68 4.78 -5.94
CA PRO A 71 -16.07 6.05 -5.53
C PRO A 71 -14.62 6.21 -6.00
N LYS A 72 -13.91 5.13 -6.30
CA LYS A 72 -12.55 5.20 -6.86
C LYS A 72 -12.50 5.77 -8.28
N ARG A 73 -13.62 5.80 -9.02
CA ARG A 73 -13.73 6.49 -10.31
C ARG A 73 -13.53 7.99 -10.18
N HIS A 74 -13.89 8.54 -9.03
CA HIS A 74 -13.75 9.96 -8.72
C HIS A 74 -12.51 10.24 -7.85
N GLY A 75 -12.17 9.32 -6.95
CA GLY A 75 -11.06 9.49 -6.01
C GLY A 75 -11.20 10.77 -5.18
N ALA A 76 -10.09 11.44 -4.95
CA ALA A 76 -10.02 12.78 -4.40
C ALA A 76 -9.88 13.86 -5.51
N ASP A 77 -10.11 13.47 -6.75
CA ASP A 77 -9.93 14.32 -7.95
C ASP A 77 -8.50 14.90 -8.09
N GLY A 78 -7.51 14.10 -7.70
CA GLY A 78 -6.11 14.47 -7.77
C GLY A 78 -5.64 14.72 -9.21
N TYR A 79 -6.26 14.08 -10.22
CA TYR A 79 -5.94 14.28 -11.63
C TYR A 79 -6.05 15.77 -12.04
N HIS A 80 -7.05 16.50 -11.51
CA HIS A 80 -7.22 17.91 -11.78
C HIS A 80 -6.55 18.81 -10.74
N HIS A 81 -6.30 18.31 -9.50
CA HIS A 81 -5.84 19.13 -8.38
C HIS A 81 -4.38 18.89 -7.94
N TYR A 82 -3.62 18.00 -8.58
CA TYR A 82 -2.28 17.61 -8.13
C TYR A 82 -1.32 18.79 -7.89
N LYS A 83 -1.43 19.88 -8.69
CA LYS A 83 -0.58 21.09 -8.49
C LYS A 83 -0.90 21.82 -7.20
N GLU A 84 -2.17 21.93 -6.85
CA GLU A 84 -2.62 22.51 -5.58
C GLU A 84 -2.19 21.61 -4.42
N ASP A 85 -2.39 20.31 -4.55
CA ASP A 85 -2.07 19.33 -3.53
C ASP A 85 -0.55 19.26 -3.25
N ILE A 86 0.28 19.19 -4.30
CA ILE A 86 1.75 19.19 -4.17
C ILE A 86 2.26 20.50 -3.55
N LYS A 87 1.63 21.65 -3.87
CA LYS A 87 1.94 22.91 -3.21
C LYS A 87 1.63 22.88 -1.71
N LEU A 88 0.53 22.26 -1.29
CA LEU A 88 0.21 22.07 0.13
C LEU A 88 1.20 21.10 0.81
N PHE A 89 1.64 20.04 0.12
CA PHE A 89 2.69 19.14 0.62
C PHE A 89 4.03 19.87 0.80
N ALA A 90 4.39 20.74 -0.15
CA ALA A 90 5.57 21.58 -0.03
C ALA A 90 5.48 22.58 1.14
N GLU A 91 4.31 23.16 1.38
CA GLU A 91 4.07 24.01 2.55
C GLU A 91 4.20 23.23 3.86
N MET A 92 3.80 21.97 3.88
CA MET A 92 3.98 21.06 5.01
C MET A 92 5.43 20.64 5.22
N GLY A 93 6.29 20.89 4.23
CA GLY A 93 7.72 20.63 4.31
C GLY A 93 8.16 19.24 3.82
N PHE A 94 7.33 18.53 3.06
CA PHE A 94 7.66 17.20 2.54
C PHE A 94 9.03 17.17 1.88
N LYS A 95 9.79 16.10 2.17
CA LYS A 95 11.05 15.73 1.51
C LYS A 95 10.83 14.63 0.48
N VAL A 96 9.80 13.82 0.67
CA VAL A 96 9.42 12.73 -0.21
C VAL A 96 7.91 12.70 -0.37
N PHE A 97 7.44 12.39 -1.57
CA PHE A 97 6.03 12.10 -1.83
C PHE A 97 5.91 10.72 -2.49
N ARG A 98 5.25 9.78 -1.81
CA ARG A 98 4.97 8.48 -2.36
C ARG A 98 3.66 8.51 -3.12
N LEU A 99 3.70 8.07 -4.38
CA LEU A 99 2.55 7.91 -5.26
C LEU A 99 2.70 6.65 -6.11
N SER A 100 1.64 6.21 -6.74
CA SER A 100 1.71 5.13 -7.73
C SER A 100 1.47 5.67 -9.15
N ILE A 101 1.96 4.94 -10.14
CA ILE A 101 1.60 5.15 -11.54
C ILE A 101 0.48 4.17 -11.89
N ALA A 102 -0.66 4.68 -12.37
CA ALA A 102 -1.75 3.84 -12.85
C ALA A 102 -1.33 3.14 -14.16
N TRP A 103 -1.15 1.82 -14.12
CA TRP A 103 -0.76 1.05 -15.30
C TRP A 103 -1.67 1.34 -16.49
N ALA A 104 -2.99 1.39 -16.26
CA ALA A 104 -3.98 1.66 -17.31
C ALA A 104 -3.96 3.10 -17.85
N ARG A 105 -3.24 4.06 -17.25
CA ARG A 105 -2.96 5.35 -17.90
C ARG A 105 -1.87 5.24 -18.95
N ILE A 106 -0.94 4.32 -18.77
CA ILE A 106 0.21 4.12 -19.66
C ILE A 106 -0.11 3.08 -20.74
N PHE A 107 -0.71 1.96 -20.35
CA PHE A 107 -1.21 0.92 -21.24
C PHE A 107 -2.67 0.63 -20.87
N PRO A 108 -3.65 1.24 -21.55
CA PRO A 108 -5.06 1.19 -21.19
C PRO A 108 -5.64 -0.21 -20.99
N ASN A 109 -5.17 -1.19 -21.78
CA ASN A 109 -5.58 -2.59 -21.67
C ASN A 109 -4.49 -3.48 -21.02
N GLY A 110 -3.28 -2.96 -20.81
CA GLY A 110 -2.14 -3.72 -20.32
C GLY A 110 -1.36 -4.46 -21.40
N ASP A 111 -2.04 -4.95 -22.44
CA ASP A 111 -1.47 -5.68 -23.58
C ASP A 111 -1.27 -4.79 -24.83
N ASP A 112 -1.54 -3.50 -24.72
CA ASP A 112 -1.38 -2.54 -25.82
C ASP A 112 0.05 -2.56 -26.39
N ALA A 113 0.18 -2.37 -27.71
CA ALA A 113 1.47 -2.39 -28.39
C ALA A 113 2.28 -1.11 -28.17
N VAL A 114 1.61 0.03 -27.92
CA VAL A 114 2.21 1.35 -27.73
C VAL A 114 1.64 2.01 -26.47
N PRO A 115 2.49 2.75 -25.72
CA PRO A 115 2.02 3.46 -24.55
C PRO A 115 1.16 4.67 -24.92
N ASN A 116 0.30 5.05 -23.99
CA ASN A 116 -0.51 6.26 -24.08
C ASN A 116 0.33 7.49 -23.65
N GLU A 117 0.63 8.36 -24.59
CA GLU A 117 1.48 9.56 -24.35
C GLU A 117 0.80 10.58 -23.41
N GLU A 118 -0.54 10.68 -23.41
CA GLU A 118 -1.24 11.59 -22.48
C GLU A 118 -1.04 11.13 -21.03
N GLY A 119 -1.07 9.81 -20.78
CA GLY A 119 -0.79 9.25 -19.47
C GLY A 119 0.66 9.46 -19.04
N LEU A 120 1.62 9.26 -19.96
CA LEU A 120 3.04 9.54 -19.70
C LEU A 120 3.25 11.02 -19.34
N LYS A 121 2.65 11.92 -20.13
CA LYS A 121 2.77 13.36 -19.89
C LYS A 121 2.16 13.78 -18.56
N PHE A 122 1.05 13.19 -18.15
CA PHE A 122 0.45 13.48 -16.83
C PHE A 122 1.45 13.25 -15.69
N TYR A 123 2.16 12.10 -15.69
CA TYR A 123 3.16 11.83 -14.65
C TYR A 123 4.44 12.65 -14.82
N ASP A 124 4.82 13.05 -16.05
CA ASP A 124 5.87 14.05 -16.23
C ASP A 124 5.53 15.34 -15.46
N ASP A 125 4.31 15.84 -15.66
CA ASP A 125 3.84 17.08 -15.04
C ASP A 125 3.76 16.95 -13.49
N VAL A 126 3.34 15.77 -12.98
CA VAL A 126 3.29 15.49 -11.54
C VAL A 126 4.71 15.48 -10.93
N PHE A 127 5.65 14.77 -11.56
CA PHE A 127 7.03 14.69 -11.05
C PHE A 127 7.75 16.04 -11.15
N ASP A 128 7.55 16.77 -12.24
CA ASP A 128 8.12 18.12 -12.40
C ASP A 128 7.59 19.07 -11.33
N GLU A 129 6.31 18.97 -10.96
CA GLU A 129 5.75 19.77 -9.87
C GLU A 129 6.35 19.37 -8.50
N CYS A 130 6.58 18.09 -8.23
CA CYS A 130 7.28 17.63 -7.03
C CYS A 130 8.70 18.18 -6.96
N LEU A 131 9.48 18.01 -8.03
CA LEU A 131 10.89 18.44 -8.09
C LEU A 131 11.04 19.96 -8.01
N LYS A 132 10.11 20.72 -8.53
CA LYS A 132 10.05 22.19 -8.40
C LYS A 132 10.08 22.64 -6.94
N TYR A 133 9.53 21.86 -6.03
CA TYR A 133 9.53 22.14 -4.58
C TYR A 133 10.61 21.36 -3.82
N GLY A 134 11.47 20.62 -4.50
CA GLY A 134 12.49 19.78 -3.87
C GLY A 134 11.91 18.54 -3.14
N ILE A 135 10.74 18.08 -3.56
CA ILE A 135 10.11 16.87 -3.05
C ILE A 135 10.54 15.70 -3.94
N GLU A 136 11.20 14.70 -3.36
CA GLU A 136 11.63 13.49 -4.05
C GLU A 136 10.44 12.58 -4.33
N PRO A 137 10.16 12.15 -5.58
CA PRO A 137 9.15 11.14 -5.85
C PRO A 137 9.62 9.76 -5.38
N LEU A 138 8.76 9.03 -4.65
CA LEU A 138 8.89 7.60 -4.37
C LEU A 138 7.73 6.89 -5.08
N VAL A 139 8.05 6.11 -6.11
CA VAL A 139 7.04 5.60 -7.04
C VAL A 139 6.75 4.13 -6.78
N THR A 140 5.48 3.81 -6.54
CA THR A 140 4.98 2.43 -6.56
C THR A 140 4.54 2.10 -8.00
N ILE A 141 5.19 1.10 -8.61
CA ILE A 141 4.94 0.71 -10.00
C ILE A 141 3.53 0.09 -10.15
N SER A 142 3.14 -0.78 -9.22
CA SER A 142 1.81 -1.41 -9.22
C SER A 142 1.17 -1.32 -7.84
N HIS A 143 0.02 -0.62 -7.73
CA HIS A 143 -0.72 -0.40 -6.50
C HIS A 143 -2.21 -0.72 -6.67
N TYR A 144 -2.59 -2.00 -6.63
CA TYR A 144 -3.96 -2.50 -6.61
C TYR A 144 -4.84 -2.14 -7.81
N GLU A 145 -4.26 -1.80 -8.95
CA GLU A 145 -5.03 -1.35 -10.12
C GLU A 145 -4.56 -1.90 -11.47
N PRO A 146 -4.36 -3.23 -11.61
CA PRO A 146 -4.14 -3.80 -12.92
C PRO A 146 -5.27 -3.44 -13.90
N PRO A 147 -4.99 -3.26 -15.20
CA PRO A 147 -6.02 -3.12 -16.23
C PRO A 147 -7.04 -4.25 -16.18
N ILE A 148 -8.33 -3.95 -16.28
CA ILE A 148 -9.41 -4.96 -16.19
C ILE A 148 -9.32 -6.01 -17.31
N ASN A 149 -8.79 -5.65 -18.45
CA ASN A 149 -8.53 -6.57 -19.55
C ASN A 149 -7.66 -7.78 -19.12
N LEU A 150 -6.72 -7.57 -18.19
CA LEU A 150 -5.88 -8.66 -17.67
C LEU A 150 -6.70 -9.68 -16.87
N VAL A 151 -7.76 -9.24 -16.17
CA VAL A 151 -8.72 -10.15 -15.53
C VAL A 151 -9.51 -10.93 -16.57
N LEU A 152 -10.06 -10.23 -17.55
CA LEU A 152 -11.04 -10.79 -18.47
C LEU A 152 -10.43 -11.77 -19.47
N ASN A 153 -9.22 -11.47 -19.98
CA ASN A 153 -8.61 -12.21 -21.07
C ASN A 153 -7.39 -13.05 -20.65
N TYR A 154 -6.80 -12.80 -19.48
CA TYR A 154 -5.56 -13.45 -19.03
C TYR A 154 -5.68 -14.12 -17.65
N ASP A 155 -6.83 -14.07 -16.99
CA ASP A 155 -6.99 -14.54 -15.59
C ASP A 155 -5.98 -13.90 -14.63
N GLY A 156 -5.67 -12.62 -14.86
CA GLY A 156 -4.77 -11.82 -14.03
C GLY A 156 -3.34 -12.36 -13.95
N TRP A 157 -2.71 -12.18 -12.82
CA TRP A 157 -1.34 -12.64 -12.58
C TRP A 157 -1.16 -14.17 -12.56
N TYR A 158 -2.24 -14.95 -12.69
CA TYR A 158 -2.13 -16.39 -12.90
C TYR A 158 -1.53 -16.72 -14.26
N SER A 159 -1.79 -15.91 -15.31
CA SER A 159 -1.13 -16.03 -16.59
C SER A 159 0.31 -15.51 -16.55
N ARG A 160 1.24 -16.32 -17.05
CA ARG A 160 2.64 -15.93 -17.16
C ARG A 160 2.86 -14.76 -18.13
N GLU A 161 2.02 -14.65 -19.15
CA GLU A 161 2.10 -13.57 -20.16
C GLU A 161 2.04 -12.17 -19.54
N VAL A 162 1.41 -12.04 -18.37
CA VAL A 162 1.32 -10.77 -17.65
C VAL A 162 2.69 -10.29 -17.16
N ILE A 163 3.67 -11.17 -16.98
CA ILE A 163 5.06 -10.79 -16.68
C ILE A 163 5.62 -9.92 -17.82
N ASP A 164 5.49 -10.36 -19.07
CA ASP A 164 6.05 -9.64 -20.22
C ASP A 164 5.34 -8.29 -20.43
N MET A 165 4.03 -8.23 -20.19
CA MET A 165 3.26 -6.98 -20.24
C MET A 165 3.73 -6.00 -19.15
N PHE A 166 3.94 -6.49 -17.92
CA PHE A 166 4.45 -5.68 -16.81
C PHE A 166 5.90 -5.21 -17.06
N VAL A 167 6.75 -6.06 -17.60
CA VAL A 167 8.13 -5.71 -17.96
C VAL A 167 8.14 -4.58 -18.98
N ARG A 168 7.34 -4.68 -20.05
CA ARG A 168 7.20 -3.61 -21.05
C ARG A 168 6.71 -2.31 -20.42
N TYR A 169 5.74 -2.39 -19.51
CA TYR A 169 5.27 -1.22 -18.76
C TYR A 169 6.41 -0.62 -17.92
N CYS A 170 7.19 -1.44 -17.22
CA CYS A 170 8.34 -0.99 -16.44
C CYS A 170 9.41 -0.33 -17.31
N GLU A 171 9.75 -0.92 -18.46
CA GLU A 171 10.72 -0.36 -19.41
C GLU A 171 10.32 1.05 -19.85
N VAL A 172 9.05 1.25 -20.18
CA VAL A 172 8.55 2.56 -20.63
C VAL A 172 8.60 3.60 -19.53
N ILE A 173 8.08 3.30 -18.33
CA ILE A 173 8.02 4.29 -17.24
C ILE A 173 9.40 4.56 -16.64
N VAL A 174 10.25 3.56 -16.55
CA VAL A 174 11.61 3.73 -16.02
C VAL A 174 12.47 4.54 -16.99
N ASP A 175 12.45 4.24 -18.28
CA ASP A 175 13.18 5.03 -19.28
C ASP A 175 12.70 6.50 -19.29
N ARG A 176 11.38 6.72 -19.23
CA ARG A 176 10.80 8.07 -19.22
C ARG A 176 11.17 8.88 -17.99
N TYR A 177 11.18 8.25 -16.80
CA TYR A 177 11.27 8.98 -15.52
C TYR A 177 12.58 8.74 -14.75
N LYS A 178 13.57 8.02 -15.30
CA LYS A 178 14.86 7.70 -14.63
C LYS A 178 15.59 8.93 -14.07
N ASP A 179 15.49 10.08 -14.74
CA ASP A 179 16.13 11.31 -14.28
C ASP A 179 15.33 12.07 -13.21
N LYS A 180 14.05 11.69 -13.00
CA LYS A 180 13.13 12.32 -12.06
C LYS A 180 12.86 11.49 -10.81
N VAL A 181 12.97 10.16 -10.91
CA VAL A 181 12.60 9.22 -9.84
C VAL A 181 13.82 8.40 -9.42
N LYS A 182 14.15 8.47 -8.13
CA LYS A 182 15.27 7.72 -7.55
C LYS A 182 14.80 6.49 -6.77
N TYR A 183 13.61 6.54 -6.16
CA TYR A 183 13.07 5.50 -5.30
C TYR A 183 11.87 4.82 -5.91
N TRP A 184 11.91 3.49 -6.01
CA TRP A 184 10.88 2.67 -6.63
C TRP A 184 10.42 1.56 -5.69
N LEU A 185 9.12 1.26 -5.70
CA LEU A 185 8.54 0.06 -5.10
C LEU A 185 7.89 -0.74 -6.23
N THR A 186 8.18 -2.03 -6.32
CA THR A 186 7.68 -2.85 -7.45
C THR A 186 6.18 -3.10 -7.35
N PHE A 187 5.72 -3.57 -6.20
CA PHE A 187 4.32 -3.85 -5.90
C PHE A 187 3.97 -3.35 -4.51
N ASN A 188 2.73 -2.85 -4.37
CA ASN A 188 2.17 -2.59 -3.05
C ASN A 188 1.68 -3.88 -2.41
N GLU A 189 2.08 -4.13 -1.17
CA GLU A 189 1.57 -5.20 -0.31
C GLU A 189 1.34 -6.53 -1.03
N VAL A 190 2.39 -7.09 -1.67
CA VAL A 190 2.31 -8.39 -2.38
C VAL A 190 1.69 -9.48 -1.51
N ASP A 191 1.98 -9.44 -0.21
CA ASP A 191 1.43 -10.36 0.80
C ASP A 191 -0.10 -10.30 0.92
N SER A 192 -0.71 -9.22 0.52
CA SER A 192 -2.16 -9.07 0.55
C SER A 192 -2.90 -9.92 -0.49
N MET A 193 -2.20 -10.53 -1.46
CA MET A 193 -2.84 -11.37 -2.48
C MET A 193 -3.64 -12.55 -1.87
N ILE A 194 -3.20 -13.09 -0.74
CA ILE A 194 -3.96 -14.13 -0.02
C ILE A 194 -5.30 -13.59 0.52
N ARG A 195 -5.33 -12.31 0.89
CA ARG A 195 -6.50 -11.65 1.50
C ARG A 195 -7.36 -10.92 0.49
N HIS A 196 -6.72 -10.37 -0.55
CA HIS A 196 -7.32 -9.57 -1.63
C HIS A 196 -6.86 -10.04 -3.01
N PRO A 197 -7.17 -11.26 -3.41
CA PRO A 197 -6.70 -11.82 -4.68
C PRO A 197 -7.14 -10.98 -5.89
N TYR A 198 -8.31 -10.34 -5.83
CA TYR A 198 -8.80 -9.50 -6.92
C TYR A 198 -7.96 -8.23 -7.13
N THR A 199 -7.78 -7.42 -6.10
CA THR A 199 -7.05 -6.14 -6.24
C THR A 199 -5.56 -6.34 -6.44
N THR A 200 -4.95 -7.29 -5.74
CA THR A 200 -3.49 -7.53 -5.79
C THR A 200 -3.08 -8.37 -6.98
N GLY A 201 -3.86 -9.41 -7.28
CA GLY A 201 -3.51 -10.42 -8.29
C GLY A 201 -4.37 -10.37 -9.54
N ALA A 202 -5.40 -9.50 -9.60
CA ALA A 202 -6.42 -9.54 -10.64
C ALA A 202 -7.09 -10.92 -10.78
N LEU A 203 -7.29 -11.62 -9.63
CA LEU A 203 -7.80 -12.98 -9.57
C LEU A 203 -9.25 -12.99 -9.07
N ILE A 204 -10.16 -13.58 -9.83
CA ILE A 204 -11.55 -13.79 -9.44
C ILE A 204 -11.79 -15.28 -9.26
N LYS A 205 -12.21 -15.67 -8.05
CA LYS A 205 -12.28 -17.07 -7.65
C LYS A 205 -13.19 -17.95 -8.53
N ASP A 206 -14.32 -17.41 -9.00
CA ASP A 206 -15.29 -18.13 -9.84
C ASP A 206 -14.79 -18.41 -11.27
N ARG A 207 -13.69 -17.77 -11.71
CA ARG A 207 -13.01 -18.08 -12.97
C ARG A 207 -12.10 -19.33 -12.89
N PHE A 208 -11.91 -19.90 -11.71
CA PHE A 208 -11.07 -21.09 -11.49
C PHE A 208 -11.86 -22.29 -10.96
N PRO A 209 -12.94 -22.73 -11.66
CA PRO A 209 -13.76 -23.82 -11.18
C PRO A 209 -12.94 -25.11 -11.06
N GLY A 210 -13.06 -25.77 -9.90
CA GLY A 210 -12.39 -27.05 -9.63
C GLY A 210 -10.89 -26.98 -9.33
N LYS A 211 -10.26 -25.79 -9.39
CA LYS A 211 -8.86 -25.61 -8.98
C LYS A 211 -8.72 -25.34 -7.47
N ASN A 212 -7.60 -25.75 -6.92
CA ASN A 212 -7.18 -25.28 -5.60
C ASN A 212 -6.84 -23.78 -5.69
N PHE A 213 -7.68 -22.91 -5.15
CA PHE A 213 -7.50 -21.46 -5.29
C PHE A 213 -6.25 -20.96 -4.57
N ASN A 214 -5.76 -21.63 -3.52
CA ASN A 214 -4.47 -21.32 -2.91
C ASN A 214 -3.32 -21.56 -3.90
N GLU A 215 -3.38 -22.62 -4.70
CA GLU A 215 -2.38 -22.86 -5.74
C GLU A 215 -2.41 -21.77 -6.82
N VAL A 216 -3.61 -21.28 -7.20
CA VAL A 216 -3.77 -20.15 -8.14
C VAL A 216 -3.11 -18.89 -7.57
N ILE A 217 -3.38 -18.57 -6.30
CA ILE A 217 -2.80 -17.42 -5.60
C ILE A 217 -1.26 -17.51 -5.57
N PHE A 218 -0.71 -18.64 -5.15
CA PHE A 218 0.74 -18.80 -5.04
C PHE A 218 1.44 -18.84 -6.42
N GLN A 219 0.76 -19.35 -7.46
CA GLN A 219 1.28 -19.24 -8.83
C GLN A 219 1.33 -17.78 -9.28
N ALA A 220 0.28 -17.01 -9.04
CA ALA A 220 0.24 -15.58 -9.36
C ALA A 220 1.32 -14.79 -8.61
N MET A 221 1.54 -15.11 -7.33
CA MET A 221 2.62 -14.52 -6.54
C MET A 221 4.00 -14.87 -7.08
N HIS A 222 4.22 -16.11 -7.53
CA HIS A 222 5.47 -16.46 -8.20
C HIS A 222 5.74 -15.56 -9.40
N HIS A 223 4.73 -15.34 -10.22
CA HIS A 223 4.85 -14.43 -11.38
C HIS A 223 5.15 -12.98 -10.96
N GLN A 224 4.55 -12.49 -9.87
CA GLN A 224 4.89 -11.15 -9.35
C GLN A 224 6.32 -11.10 -8.77
N PHE A 225 6.83 -12.17 -8.16
CA PHE A 225 8.23 -12.19 -7.70
C PHE A 225 9.22 -12.13 -8.85
N VAL A 226 8.97 -12.88 -9.91
CA VAL A 226 9.79 -12.82 -11.14
C VAL A 226 9.71 -11.42 -11.76
N ALA A 227 8.50 -10.87 -11.90
CA ALA A 227 8.28 -9.53 -12.43
C ALA A 227 8.94 -8.44 -11.57
N SER A 228 8.92 -8.59 -10.23
CA SER A 228 9.60 -7.67 -9.30
C SER A 228 11.13 -7.68 -9.51
N ALA A 229 11.72 -8.85 -9.68
CA ALA A 229 13.16 -8.98 -9.94
C ALA A 229 13.53 -8.36 -11.31
N LEU A 230 12.73 -8.59 -12.34
CA LEU A 230 12.92 -7.98 -13.66
C LEU A 230 12.78 -6.45 -13.61
N ALA A 231 11.78 -5.93 -12.87
CA ALA A 231 11.64 -4.48 -12.67
C ALA A 231 12.85 -3.89 -11.93
N THR A 232 13.36 -4.58 -10.91
CA THR A 232 14.60 -4.18 -10.19
C THR A 232 15.79 -4.10 -11.14
N LYS A 233 15.96 -5.11 -12.01
CA LYS A 233 16.97 -5.11 -13.05
C LYS A 233 16.85 -3.88 -13.98
N ILE A 234 15.66 -3.63 -14.51
CA ILE A 234 15.39 -2.50 -15.41
C ILE A 234 15.76 -1.17 -14.76
N VAL A 235 15.35 -0.96 -13.50
CA VAL A 235 15.65 0.27 -12.76
C VAL A 235 17.16 0.45 -12.58
N HIS A 236 17.89 -0.59 -12.15
CA HIS A 236 19.34 -0.51 -11.92
C HIS A 236 20.14 -0.33 -13.22
N GLU A 237 19.70 -0.93 -14.34
CA GLU A 237 20.32 -0.73 -15.65
C GLU A 237 20.10 0.70 -16.18
N ALA A 238 18.91 1.27 -15.96
CA ALA A 238 18.59 2.62 -16.41
C ALA A 238 19.22 3.72 -15.52
N ARG A 239 19.29 3.47 -14.20
CA ARG A 239 19.84 4.41 -13.21
C ARG A 239 20.52 3.64 -12.06
N PRO A 240 21.85 3.44 -12.10
CA PRO A 240 22.56 2.59 -11.12
C PRO A 240 22.51 3.08 -9.66
N ASP A 241 22.26 4.36 -9.40
CA ASP A 241 22.10 4.92 -8.05
C ASP A 241 20.64 4.90 -7.54
N ALA A 242 19.69 4.52 -8.37
CA ALA A 242 18.30 4.33 -7.95
C ALA A 242 18.17 3.17 -6.95
N LYS A 243 17.13 3.21 -6.15
CA LYS A 243 16.84 2.23 -5.11
C LYS A 243 15.46 1.60 -5.31
N VAL A 244 15.41 0.30 -5.24
CA VAL A 244 14.19 -0.49 -5.37
C VAL A 244 13.87 -1.18 -4.06
N GLY A 245 12.66 -1.01 -3.55
CA GLY A 245 12.16 -1.68 -2.34
C GLY A 245 11.08 -2.69 -2.59
N CYS A 246 10.96 -3.68 -1.71
CA CYS A 246 9.72 -4.42 -1.54
C CYS A 246 8.80 -3.66 -0.58
N MET A 247 7.50 -3.94 -0.66
CA MET A 247 6.53 -3.34 0.23
C MET A 247 5.55 -4.40 0.73
N LEU A 248 5.46 -4.55 2.05
CA LEU A 248 4.62 -5.55 2.70
C LEU A 248 3.65 -4.91 3.71
N THR A 249 2.52 -5.58 3.96
CA THR A 249 1.65 -5.29 5.10
C THR A 249 2.31 -5.84 6.36
N LYS A 250 2.83 -5.00 7.22
CA LYS A 250 3.41 -5.50 8.48
C LYS A 250 2.31 -5.75 9.50
N LEU A 251 1.82 -6.97 9.53
CA LEU A 251 0.94 -7.46 10.58
C LEU A 251 1.79 -7.97 11.74
N THR A 252 1.74 -7.30 12.88
CA THR A 252 2.44 -7.70 14.10
C THR A 252 1.48 -8.49 14.97
N TYR A 253 1.82 -9.75 15.23
CA TYR A 253 0.99 -10.68 16.02
C TYR A 253 1.57 -10.89 17.40
N TYR A 254 0.75 -10.64 18.42
CA TYR A 254 1.04 -10.98 19.81
C TYR A 254 0.36 -12.28 20.20
N PRO A 255 1.03 -13.16 20.95
CA PRO A 255 0.32 -14.26 21.60
C PRO A 255 -0.66 -13.69 22.63
N TYR A 256 -1.91 -14.14 22.62
CA TYR A 256 -2.92 -13.68 23.58
C TYR A 256 -2.56 -14.05 25.02
N THR A 257 -1.87 -15.19 25.18
CA THR A 257 -1.31 -15.62 26.46
C THR A 257 0.14 -16.11 26.31
N CYS A 258 0.84 -16.30 27.42
CA CYS A 258 2.18 -16.90 27.43
C CYS A 258 2.18 -18.44 27.24
N LYS A 259 1.06 -19.07 26.90
CA LYS A 259 1.05 -20.50 26.55
C LYS A 259 1.95 -20.75 25.36
N PRO A 260 2.80 -21.80 25.38
CA PRO A 260 3.69 -22.12 24.26
C PRO A 260 2.97 -22.26 22.92
N GLU A 261 1.72 -22.79 22.93
CA GLU A 261 0.91 -22.95 21.72
C GLU A 261 0.47 -21.60 21.11
N ASP A 262 0.13 -20.60 21.95
CA ASP A 262 -0.21 -19.24 21.49
C ASP A 262 1.03 -18.52 20.95
N VAL A 263 2.18 -18.69 21.62
CA VAL A 263 3.46 -18.14 21.17
C VAL A 263 3.88 -18.73 19.82
N LEU A 264 3.74 -20.04 19.66
CA LEU A 264 4.01 -20.71 18.38
C LEU A 264 3.07 -20.24 17.29
N GLN A 265 1.76 -20.06 17.60
CA GLN A 265 0.78 -19.56 16.65
C GLN A 265 1.16 -18.15 16.16
N ALA A 266 1.51 -17.23 17.07
CA ALA A 266 1.96 -15.88 16.71
C ALA A 266 3.18 -15.91 15.78
N GLN A 267 4.16 -16.78 16.07
CA GLN A 267 5.33 -16.93 15.21
C GLN A 267 4.98 -17.50 13.82
N GLN A 268 4.03 -18.44 13.74
CA GLN A 268 3.58 -19.02 12.47
C GLN A 268 2.82 -17.99 11.64
N ASP A 269 1.96 -17.19 12.26
CA ASP A 269 1.19 -16.15 11.58
C ASP A 269 2.10 -15.03 11.06
N MET A 270 3.14 -14.66 11.81
CA MET A 270 4.18 -13.74 11.33
C MET A 270 4.89 -14.24 10.06
N ARG A 271 5.13 -15.56 9.95
CA ARG A 271 5.75 -16.16 8.75
C ARG A 271 4.87 -16.05 7.52
N SER A 272 3.55 -16.01 7.68
CA SER A 272 2.62 -15.82 6.55
C SER A 272 2.80 -14.45 5.88
N THR A 273 3.29 -13.45 6.60
CA THR A 273 3.64 -12.13 6.08
C THR A 273 5.09 -12.09 5.57
N TYR A 274 6.03 -12.64 6.34
CA TYR A 274 7.45 -12.58 5.97
C TYR A 274 7.81 -13.36 4.72
N CYS A 275 7.06 -14.39 4.33
CA CYS A 275 7.42 -15.21 3.16
C CYS A 275 7.55 -14.40 1.87
N TYR A 276 6.89 -13.27 1.77
CA TYR A 276 6.94 -12.37 0.62
C TYR A 276 8.22 -11.53 0.61
N SER A 277 8.45 -10.81 1.69
CA SER A 277 9.68 -10.03 1.83
C SER A 277 10.93 -10.91 1.92
N ASP A 278 10.86 -12.10 2.55
CA ASP A 278 11.97 -13.09 2.49
C ASP A 278 12.31 -13.39 1.03
N THR A 279 11.29 -13.69 0.20
CA THR A 279 11.51 -14.04 -1.20
C THR A 279 12.13 -12.88 -1.99
N GLN A 280 11.62 -11.64 -1.82
CA GLN A 280 12.12 -10.49 -2.56
C GLN A 280 13.51 -9.99 -2.06
N VAL A 281 13.83 -10.20 -0.77
CA VAL A 281 15.10 -9.78 -0.18
C VAL A 281 16.20 -10.81 -0.43
N PHE A 282 15.88 -12.10 -0.30
CA PHE A 282 16.88 -13.17 -0.44
C PHE A 282 16.91 -13.77 -1.84
N GLY A 283 15.91 -13.50 -2.68
CA GLY A 283 15.79 -14.02 -4.03
C GLY A 283 15.54 -15.53 -4.07
N GLU A 284 14.99 -16.10 -3.00
CA GLU A 284 14.70 -17.53 -2.88
C GLU A 284 13.53 -17.78 -1.93
N TYR A 285 12.82 -18.87 -2.14
CA TYR A 285 11.71 -19.24 -1.26
C TYR A 285 12.22 -19.71 0.11
N PRO A 286 11.67 -19.19 1.21
CA PRO A 286 12.05 -19.68 2.55
C PRO A 286 11.56 -21.12 2.78
N ALA A 287 12.36 -21.89 3.54
CA ALA A 287 12.11 -23.31 3.78
C ALA A 287 10.71 -23.62 4.35
N TYR A 288 10.18 -22.73 5.20
CA TYR A 288 8.83 -22.92 5.77
C TYR A 288 7.72 -22.76 4.71
N LEU A 289 7.92 -21.93 3.68
CA LEU A 289 6.97 -21.79 2.57
C LEU A 289 7.02 -23.02 1.66
N LEU A 290 8.22 -23.53 1.35
CA LEU A 290 8.39 -24.78 0.60
C LEU A 290 7.75 -25.97 1.35
N SER A 291 7.88 -26.01 2.68
CA SER A 291 7.22 -27.01 3.52
C SER A 291 5.69 -26.88 3.45
N LYS A 292 5.17 -25.67 3.46
CA LYS A 292 3.71 -25.40 3.26
C LYS A 292 3.25 -25.92 1.90
N PHE A 293 3.94 -25.60 0.83
CA PHE A 293 3.61 -26.07 -0.52
C PHE A 293 3.54 -27.61 -0.56
N LYS A 294 4.55 -28.26 -0.03
CA LYS A 294 4.59 -29.74 0.03
C LYS A 294 3.40 -30.31 0.83
N ASN A 295 3.11 -29.74 1.99
CA ASN A 295 2.07 -30.26 2.89
C ASN A 295 0.65 -30.01 2.34
N GLU A 296 0.44 -28.93 1.61
CA GLU A 296 -0.85 -28.53 1.03
C GLU A 296 -1.02 -29.00 -0.44
N GLY A 297 -0.03 -29.68 -1.00
CA GLY A 297 -0.05 -30.16 -2.39
C GLY A 297 -0.04 -29.01 -3.42
N ILE A 298 0.56 -27.88 -3.09
CA ILE A 298 0.68 -26.72 -3.98
C ILE A 298 1.88 -26.93 -4.90
N ASN A 299 1.64 -26.91 -6.21
CA ASN A 299 2.65 -27.13 -7.24
C ASN A 299 2.84 -25.86 -8.08
N ILE A 300 3.90 -25.11 -7.82
CA ILE A 300 4.23 -23.89 -8.55
C ILE A 300 4.97 -24.26 -9.85
N LYS A 301 4.44 -23.82 -10.97
CA LYS A 301 5.12 -23.92 -12.27
C LYS A 301 6.14 -22.81 -12.39
N MET A 302 7.38 -23.16 -12.63
CA MET A 302 8.50 -22.23 -12.78
C MET A 302 9.21 -22.50 -14.09
N GLU A 303 9.67 -21.44 -14.75
CA GLU A 303 10.59 -21.55 -15.87
C GLU A 303 12.04 -21.73 -15.36
N PRO A 304 12.96 -22.28 -16.19
CA PRO A 304 14.31 -22.63 -15.73
C PRO A 304 15.12 -21.46 -15.14
N ASP A 305 14.88 -20.22 -15.61
CA ASP A 305 15.63 -19.05 -15.20
C ASP A 305 14.96 -18.25 -14.07
N ASP A 306 13.72 -18.56 -13.65
CA ASP A 306 12.97 -17.78 -12.68
C ASP A 306 13.71 -17.59 -11.35
N LEU A 307 14.17 -18.67 -10.74
CA LEU A 307 14.89 -18.60 -9.46
C LEU A 307 16.26 -17.90 -9.59
N LYS A 308 16.90 -18.02 -10.75
CA LYS A 308 18.16 -17.32 -11.03
C LYS A 308 17.91 -15.81 -11.12
N ILE A 309 16.88 -15.36 -11.84
CA ILE A 309 16.51 -13.95 -11.97
C ILE A 309 16.17 -13.37 -10.59
N MET A 310 15.34 -14.05 -9.82
CA MET A 310 15.01 -13.62 -8.46
C MET A 310 16.23 -13.48 -7.57
N LYS A 311 17.21 -14.41 -7.65
CA LYS A 311 18.43 -14.39 -6.87
C LYS A 311 19.41 -13.28 -7.29
N GLU A 312 19.42 -12.94 -8.58
CA GLU A 312 20.36 -11.97 -9.16
C GLU A 312 19.90 -10.51 -8.90
N TYR A 313 18.58 -10.27 -8.83
CA TYR A 313 18.00 -8.92 -8.69
C TYR A 313 17.09 -8.76 -7.47
N PRO A 314 17.63 -8.96 -6.24
CA PRO A 314 16.88 -8.70 -5.02
C PRO A 314 16.71 -7.21 -4.78
N VAL A 315 15.75 -6.84 -3.92
CA VAL A 315 15.49 -5.44 -3.56
C VAL A 315 16.60 -4.82 -2.70
N ASP A 316 16.74 -3.48 -2.76
CA ASP A 316 17.78 -2.73 -2.02
C ASP A 316 17.37 -2.44 -0.57
N PHE A 317 16.08 -2.15 -0.32
CA PHE A 317 15.54 -1.81 0.99
C PHE A 317 14.19 -2.49 1.23
N VAL A 318 13.75 -2.51 2.48
CA VAL A 318 12.45 -3.07 2.86
C VAL A 318 11.53 -1.94 3.30
N SER A 319 10.37 -1.86 2.68
CA SER A 319 9.33 -0.92 3.09
C SER A 319 8.05 -1.65 3.49
N PHE A 320 7.26 -0.98 4.32
CA PHE A 320 6.05 -1.61 4.85
C PHE A 320 4.98 -0.60 5.24
N SER A 321 3.74 -1.08 5.28
CA SER A 321 2.62 -0.43 5.95
C SER A 321 2.49 -0.94 7.38
N TYR A 322 2.20 -0.04 8.31
CA TYR A 322 1.84 -0.37 9.67
C TYR A 322 0.63 0.44 10.14
N TYR A 323 -0.46 -0.22 10.48
CA TYR A 323 -1.68 0.42 10.96
C TYR A 323 -2.13 -0.07 12.32
N SER A 324 -1.89 -1.34 12.63
CA SER A 324 -2.35 -1.96 13.87
C SER A 324 -1.59 -3.26 14.15
N SER A 325 -1.54 -3.66 15.41
CA SER A 325 -1.15 -5.01 15.82
C SER A 325 -2.40 -5.89 16.03
N SER A 326 -2.17 -7.19 16.15
CA SER A 326 -3.22 -8.20 16.33
C SER A 326 -2.83 -9.19 17.43
N CYS A 327 -3.81 -9.71 18.17
CA CYS A 327 -3.58 -10.88 19.03
C CYS A 327 -4.01 -12.16 18.33
N VAL A 328 -3.33 -13.26 18.63
CA VAL A 328 -3.67 -14.60 18.17
C VAL A 328 -3.58 -15.60 19.32
N ALA A 329 -4.42 -16.63 19.28
CA ALA A 329 -4.38 -17.74 20.19
C ALA A 329 -4.63 -19.05 19.43
N LYS A 330 -4.11 -20.16 19.94
CA LYS A 330 -4.34 -21.48 19.35
C LYS A 330 -5.82 -21.88 19.42
N ASP A 331 -6.50 -21.48 20.52
CA ASP A 331 -7.94 -21.60 20.69
C ASP A 331 -8.53 -20.21 20.93
N ASP A 332 -9.33 -19.73 19.97
CA ASP A 332 -9.90 -18.38 19.97
C ASP A 332 -11.44 -18.38 20.15
N ASN A 333 -12.07 -19.55 20.39
CA ASN A 333 -13.52 -19.75 20.34
C ASN A 333 -14.34 -18.83 21.25
N CYS A 334 -13.81 -18.37 22.37
CA CYS A 334 -14.52 -17.51 23.32
C CYS A 334 -13.92 -16.11 23.41
N LEU A 335 -12.96 -15.76 22.56
CA LEU A 335 -12.25 -14.50 22.63
C LEU A 335 -12.94 -13.40 21.81
N LYS A 336 -12.96 -12.19 22.37
CA LYS A 336 -13.53 -11.03 21.67
C LYS A 336 -12.68 -10.69 20.46
N LYS A 337 -13.36 -10.56 19.30
CA LYS A 337 -12.71 -10.19 18.03
C LYS A 337 -12.93 -8.73 17.70
N THR A 338 -12.06 -8.18 16.88
CA THR A 338 -12.14 -6.83 16.31
C THR A 338 -11.64 -6.86 14.86
N ALA A 339 -12.08 -5.89 14.07
CA ALA A 339 -11.48 -5.67 12.77
C ALA A 339 -10.02 -5.21 12.93
N ALA A 340 -9.19 -5.59 11.98
CA ALA A 340 -7.81 -5.16 11.87
C ALA A 340 -7.52 -4.79 10.41
N ASN A 341 -6.31 -4.30 10.11
CA ASN A 341 -5.94 -4.05 8.73
C ASN A 341 -5.96 -5.37 7.95
N THR A 342 -6.88 -5.48 6.99
CA THR A 342 -7.01 -6.62 6.06
C THR A 342 -7.44 -7.96 6.68
N ASN A 343 -7.79 -8.03 7.97
CA ASN A 343 -8.24 -9.27 8.63
C ASN A 343 -9.13 -9.00 9.85
N VAL A 344 -9.55 -10.07 10.51
CA VAL A 344 -10.20 -10.06 11.83
C VAL A 344 -9.23 -10.66 12.83
N ALA A 345 -9.02 -9.98 13.95
CA ALA A 345 -8.09 -10.40 14.98
C ALA A 345 -8.76 -10.52 16.36
N ILE A 346 -8.12 -11.19 17.30
CA ILE A 346 -8.49 -11.16 18.70
C ILE A 346 -8.17 -9.75 19.24
N LYS A 347 -9.14 -9.15 19.94
CA LYS A 347 -8.94 -7.83 20.57
C LYS A 347 -7.90 -7.92 21.68
N ASN A 348 -6.84 -7.10 21.57
CA ASN A 348 -5.89 -6.91 22.66
C ASN A 348 -6.57 -6.13 23.79
N PRO A 349 -6.63 -6.68 25.02
CA PRO A 349 -7.32 -6.02 26.12
C PRO A 349 -6.58 -4.79 26.69
N TYR A 350 -5.33 -4.55 26.28
CA TYR A 350 -4.44 -3.53 26.85
C TYR A 350 -4.32 -2.27 26.00
N ILE A 351 -4.86 -2.25 24.77
CA ILE A 351 -4.75 -1.11 23.86
C ILE A 351 -6.12 -0.67 23.33
N PRO A 352 -6.30 0.63 23.02
CA PRO A 352 -7.54 1.15 22.43
C PRO A 352 -7.68 0.74 20.96
N SER A 353 -8.88 0.96 20.43
CA SER A 353 -9.17 0.77 19.00
C SER A 353 -9.84 2.00 18.42
N SER A 354 -9.65 2.26 17.12
CA SER A 354 -10.39 3.27 16.36
C SER A 354 -11.86 2.88 16.18
N ASP A 355 -12.68 3.79 15.62
CA ASP A 355 -14.08 3.54 15.28
C ASP A 355 -14.25 2.37 14.29
N TRP A 356 -13.26 2.10 13.45
CA TRP A 356 -13.21 0.94 12.54
C TRP A 356 -12.65 -0.32 13.20
N GLY A 357 -12.40 -0.32 14.51
CA GLY A 357 -11.92 -1.46 15.26
C GLY A 357 -10.41 -1.69 15.21
N TRP A 358 -9.66 -0.88 14.46
CA TRP A 358 -8.21 -1.03 14.35
C TRP A 358 -7.51 -0.62 15.64
N GLN A 359 -6.69 -1.50 16.16
CA GLN A 359 -6.00 -1.31 17.43
C GLN A 359 -4.85 -0.30 17.28
N ILE A 360 -4.82 0.69 18.15
CA ILE A 360 -3.81 1.77 18.16
C ILE A 360 -2.64 1.32 19.02
N ASP A 361 -1.51 1.03 18.38
CA ASP A 361 -0.35 0.45 19.05
C ASP A 361 0.97 1.05 18.54
N PRO A 362 1.43 2.15 19.13
CA PRO A 362 2.73 2.76 18.78
C PRO A 362 3.93 1.83 19.04
N ILE A 363 3.90 1.06 20.13
CA ILE A 363 4.98 0.11 20.45
C ILE A 363 5.04 -1.02 19.40
N GLY A 364 3.91 -1.41 18.84
CA GLY A 364 3.86 -2.38 17.75
C GLY A 364 4.59 -1.91 16.50
N LEU A 365 4.62 -0.60 16.23
CA LEU A 365 5.44 -0.03 15.17
C LEU A 365 6.95 -0.23 15.47
N ARG A 366 7.40 0.06 16.70
CA ARG A 366 8.79 -0.16 17.11
C ARG A 366 9.17 -1.64 17.01
N ILE A 367 8.32 -2.54 17.51
CA ILE A 367 8.52 -4.00 17.36
C ILE A 367 8.63 -4.39 15.90
N SER A 368 7.78 -3.83 15.03
CA SER A 368 7.82 -4.09 13.59
C SER A 368 9.14 -3.66 12.94
N LEU A 369 9.64 -2.50 13.32
CA LEU A 369 10.92 -1.96 12.85
C LEU A 369 12.10 -2.85 13.29
N VAL A 370 12.14 -3.23 14.57
CA VAL A 370 13.18 -4.11 15.11
C VAL A 370 13.15 -5.48 14.44
N ASP A 371 11.98 -6.11 14.34
CA ASP A 371 11.81 -7.42 13.70
C ASP A 371 12.32 -7.43 12.25
N LEU A 372 11.93 -6.42 11.46
CA LEU A 372 12.32 -6.34 10.06
C LEU A 372 13.80 -6.04 9.89
N TYR A 373 14.34 -5.14 10.72
CA TYR A 373 15.75 -4.79 10.64
C TYR A 373 16.63 -5.95 11.08
N ASP A 374 16.31 -6.62 12.17
CA ASP A 374 17.04 -7.81 12.65
C ASP A 374 17.01 -8.96 11.64
N ARG A 375 15.89 -9.10 10.91
CA ARG A 375 15.70 -10.13 9.90
C ARG A 375 16.50 -9.88 8.63
N TYR A 376 16.47 -8.65 8.10
CA TYR A 376 16.97 -8.36 6.76
C TYR A 376 18.28 -7.61 6.73
N ARG A 377 18.61 -6.84 7.74
CA ARG A 377 19.82 -5.98 7.79
C ARG A 377 19.93 -5.07 6.57
N LYS A 378 18.79 -4.62 6.05
CA LYS A 378 18.66 -3.64 4.99
C LYS A 378 18.02 -2.37 5.53
N PRO A 379 18.25 -1.20 4.92
CA PRO A 379 17.54 0.01 5.29
C PRO A 379 16.03 -0.22 5.24
N LEU A 380 15.29 0.36 6.19
CA LEU A 380 13.84 0.28 6.27
C LEU A 380 13.17 1.61 5.88
N PHE A 381 11.93 1.53 5.39
CA PHE A 381 11.09 2.69 5.14
C PHE A 381 9.65 2.40 5.59
N VAL A 382 9.11 3.22 6.50
CA VAL A 382 7.67 3.20 6.80
C VAL A 382 6.96 3.99 5.71
N VAL A 383 6.40 3.31 4.72
CA VAL A 383 5.78 3.97 3.55
C VAL A 383 4.28 4.16 3.67
N GLU A 384 3.66 3.56 4.69
CA GLU A 384 2.27 3.80 5.07
C GLU A 384 2.09 3.64 6.58
N ASN A 385 1.53 4.66 7.21
CA ASN A 385 1.00 4.63 8.57
C ASN A 385 -0.01 5.77 8.73
N GLY A 386 -1.08 5.56 9.46
CA GLY A 386 -2.10 6.58 9.67
C GLY A 386 -3.33 6.04 10.37
N LEU A 387 -4.24 6.94 10.69
CA LEU A 387 -5.49 6.65 11.38
C LEU A 387 -6.68 7.11 10.54
N GLY A 388 -7.49 6.15 10.08
CA GLY A 388 -8.78 6.44 9.47
C GLY A 388 -9.81 6.80 10.53
N ALA A 389 -10.42 7.98 10.40
CA ALA A 389 -11.41 8.50 11.35
C ALA A 389 -12.46 9.35 10.65
N LYS A 390 -13.58 9.62 11.32
CA LYS A 390 -14.58 10.58 10.87
C LYS A 390 -14.14 11.99 11.24
N ASP A 391 -14.15 12.86 10.27
CA ASP A 391 -13.81 14.28 10.43
C ASP A 391 -15.02 15.16 10.12
N GLU A 392 -15.21 16.21 10.89
CA GLU A 392 -16.22 17.23 10.66
C GLU A 392 -15.54 18.55 10.30
N LEU A 393 -15.90 19.09 9.14
CA LEU A 393 -15.40 20.39 8.69
C LEU A 393 -16.20 21.52 9.36
N VAL A 394 -15.56 22.27 10.24
CA VAL A 394 -16.18 23.40 10.98
C VAL A 394 -15.34 24.64 10.73
N ASN A 395 -15.97 25.72 10.27
CA ASN A 395 -15.30 27.00 10.01
C ASN A 395 -14.06 26.90 9.10
N GLY A 396 -14.07 25.97 8.13
CA GLY A 396 -12.98 25.81 7.17
C GLY A 396 -11.77 25.02 7.67
N THR A 397 -11.90 24.32 8.80
CA THR A 397 -10.86 23.41 9.34
C THR A 397 -11.50 22.21 10.03
N VAL A 398 -10.65 21.24 10.43
CA VAL A 398 -11.04 20.09 11.25
C VAL A 398 -10.17 20.10 12.50
N ASP A 399 -10.79 20.00 13.68
CA ASP A 399 -10.07 19.76 14.95
C ASP A 399 -9.83 18.27 15.13
N ASP A 400 -8.73 17.78 14.60
CA ASP A 400 -8.33 16.37 14.62
C ASP A 400 -7.20 16.09 15.65
N GLN A 401 -7.35 16.57 16.89
CA GLN A 401 -6.38 16.36 17.97
C GLN A 401 -6.04 14.87 18.16
N TYR A 402 -7.02 13.98 18.06
CA TYR A 402 -6.82 12.53 18.13
C TYR A 402 -5.82 12.00 17.09
N ARG A 403 -5.73 12.64 15.91
CA ARG A 403 -4.77 12.29 14.86
C ARG A 403 -3.36 12.77 15.24
N ILE A 404 -3.26 13.95 15.82
CA ILE A 404 -2.01 14.48 16.37
C ILE A 404 -1.47 13.52 17.45
N ASP A 405 -2.32 13.13 18.40
CA ASP A 405 -1.94 12.21 19.49
C ASP A 405 -1.48 10.84 18.95
N TYR A 406 -2.14 10.35 17.90
CA TYR A 406 -1.74 9.12 17.21
C TYR A 406 -0.34 9.23 16.61
N PHE A 407 -0.08 10.28 15.82
CA PHE A 407 1.22 10.46 15.17
C PHE A 407 2.33 10.75 16.17
N ASP A 408 2.08 11.57 17.16
CA ASP A 408 3.05 11.88 18.23
C ASP A 408 3.57 10.62 18.90
N ALA A 409 2.66 9.74 19.31
CA ALA A 409 3.03 8.48 19.93
C ALA A 409 3.82 7.54 19.00
N HIS A 410 3.41 7.43 17.73
CA HIS A 410 4.11 6.58 16.75
C HIS A 410 5.48 7.14 16.38
N PHE A 411 5.62 8.46 16.22
CA PHE A 411 6.92 9.10 15.91
C PHE A 411 7.93 8.93 17.03
N LYS A 412 7.49 9.02 18.28
CA LYS A 412 8.34 8.75 19.46
C LYS A 412 8.88 7.32 19.42
N GLU A 413 8.05 6.34 19.08
CA GLU A 413 8.49 4.94 18.99
C GLU A 413 9.39 4.67 17.76
N MET A 414 9.18 5.37 16.64
CA MET A 414 10.15 5.34 15.53
C MET A 414 11.51 5.90 15.94
N TYR A 415 11.53 7.02 16.68
CA TYR A 415 12.76 7.59 17.20
C TYR A 415 13.48 6.60 18.13
N ASN A 416 12.75 5.97 19.06
CA ASN A 416 13.29 4.97 19.97
C ASN A 416 13.87 3.76 19.19
N ALA A 417 13.22 3.28 18.13
CA ALA A 417 13.73 2.22 17.27
C ALA A 417 15.10 2.57 16.64
N ILE A 418 15.27 3.83 16.23
CA ILE A 418 16.54 4.30 15.65
C ILE A 418 17.63 4.40 16.75
N VAL A 419 17.31 5.04 17.87
CA VAL A 419 18.32 5.47 18.84
C VAL A 419 18.67 4.37 19.86
N GLU A 420 17.67 3.61 20.29
CA GLU A 420 17.86 2.56 21.29
C GLU A 420 18.10 1.18 20.67
N ASP A 421 17.43 0.89 19.52
CA ASP A 421 17.49 -0.44 18.90
C ASP A 421 18.42 -0.46 17.67
N GLY A 422 18.93 0.70 17.22
CA GLY A 422 19.90 0.80 16.13
C GLY A 422 19.34 0.50 14.74
N VAL A 423 18.04 0.71 14.55
CA VAL A 423 17.37 0.50 13.25
C VAL A 423 17.80 1.56 12.24
N ASP A 424 18.21 1.13 11.05
CA ASP A 424 18.46 2.01 9.90
C ASP A 424 17.14 2.32 9.19
N LEU A 425 16.49 3.43 9.60
CA LEU A 425 15.23 3.90 9.06
C LEU A 425 15.47 5.11 8.15
N MET A 426 15.20 4.96 6.85
CA MET A 426 15.43 5.99 5.83
C MET A 426 14.41 7.13 5.88
N GLY A 427 13.17 6.82 6.24
CA GLY A 427 12.09 7.79 6.17
C GLY A 427 10.72 7.25 6.59
N TYR A 428 9.77 8.14 6.50
CA TYR A 428 8.37 7.92 6.85
C TYR A 428 7.45 8.67 5.89
N THR A 429 6.41 7.99 5.39
CA THR A 429 5.30 8.63 4.69
C THR A 429 3.98 8.27 5.35
N SER A 430 3.20 9.28 5.73
CA SER A 430 1.84 9.07 6.25
C SER A 430 0.93 8.57 5.14
N TRP A 431 0.09 7.59 5.44
CA TRP A 431 -0.91 7.13 4.48
C TRP A 431 -2.06 8.12 4.34
N GLY A 432 -2.42 8.42 3.10
CA GLY A 432 -3.47 9.35 2.80
C GLY A 432 -3.17 10.74 3.37
N CYS A 433 -1.99 11.32 3.05
CA CYS A 433 -1.60 12.66 3.53
C CYS A 433 -2.62 13.76 3.19
N ILE A 434 -3.47 13.51 2.21
CA ILE A 434 -4.72 14.18 1.89
C ILE A 434 -5.84 13.14 1.97
N ASP A 435 -7.08 13.53 2.25
CA ASP A 435 -8.20 12.60 2.27
C ASP A 435 -8.37 11.92 0.92
N ILE A 436 -8.45 10.61 0.93
CA ILE A 436 -8.63 9.73 -0.23
C ILE A 436 -9.71 8.69 0.06
N VAL A 437 -10.23 8.06 -0.99
CA VAL A 437 -11.15 6.92 -0.83
C VAL A 437 -10.46 5.77 -0.13
N SER A 438 -11.04 5.25 0.95
CA SER A 438 -10.48 4.10 1.69
C SER A 438 -10.44 2.85 0.82
N GLU A 439 -9.32 2.12 0.83
CA GLU A 439 -9.20 0.85 0.10
C GLU A 439 -10.15 -0.21 0.63
N SER A 440 -10.19 -0.39 1.95
CA SER A 440 -10.91 -1.50 2.58
C SER A 440 -12.43 -1.33 2.57
N THR A 441 -12.95 -0.08 2.69
CA THR A 441 -14.38 0.20 2.81
C THR A 441 -14.97 0.95 1.62
N LYS A 442 -14.15 1.43 0.69
CA LYS A 442 -14.53 2.27 -0.45
C LYS A 442 -15.34 3.51 -0.02
N GLN A 443 -14.94 4.11 1.11
CA GLN A 443 -15.61 5.27 1.69
C GLN A 443 -14.64 6.46 1.74
N MET A 444 -15.14 7.65 1.39
CA MET A 444 -14.42 8.91 1.58
C MET A 444 -14.51 9.40 3.04
N SER A 445 -15.56 9.04 3.75
CA SER A 445 -15.79 9.41 5.15
C SER A 445 -14.82 8.77 6.14
N LYS A 446 -14.08 7.71 5.74
CA LYS A 446 -12.95 7.16 6.47
C LYS A 446 -11.69 7.95 6.14
N ARG A 447 -11.50 9.08 6.81
CA ARG A 447 -10.51 10.09 6.47
C ARG A 447 -9.18 9.84 7.15
N TYR A 448 -8.09 10.00 6.39
CA TYR A 448 -6.72 9.78 6.87
C TYR A 448 -5.87 11.06 6.88
N GLY A 449 -6.24 12.04 6.04
CA GLY A 449 -5.38 13.14 5.63
C GLY A 449 -5.14 14.21 6.70
N PHE A 450 -4.08 14.96 6.51
CA PHE A 450 -3.83 16.28 7.10
C PHE A 450 -4.60 17.39 6.36
N ILE A 451 -5.09 17.05 5.18
CA ILE A 451 -5.87 17.92 4.30
C ILE A 451 -7.22 17.27 4.07
N TYR A 452 -8.28 17.98 4.45
CA TYR A 452 -9.66 17.57 4.20
C TYR A 452 -10.01 17.85 2.75
N VAL A 453 -10.64 16.89 2.08
CA VAL A 453 -11.24 17.04 0.76
C VAL A 453 -12.76 17.07 0.91
N ASP A 454 -13.40 18.13 0.44
CA ASP A 454 -14.85 18.29 0.53
C ASP A 454 -15.56 17.38 -0.48
N CYS A 455 -15.68 16.11 -0.11
CA CYS A 455 -16.33 15.06 -0.86
C CYS A 455 -16.94 14.04 0.11
N ASP A 456 -18.16 13.58 -0.14
CA ASP A 456 -18.83 12.52 0.62
C ASP A 456 -18.63 11.13 -0.01
N ASP A 457 -19.23 10.10 0.61
CA ASP A 457 -19.13 8.71 0.14
C ASP A 457 -19.83 8.45 -1.21
N LEU A 458 -20.65 9.38 -1.68
CA LEU A 458 -21.39 9.31 -2.95
C LEU A 458 -20.78 10.21 -4.03
N GLY A 459 -19.63 10.84 -3.75
CA GLY A 459 -18.95 11.74 -4.68
C GLY A 459 -19.52 13.16 -4.73
N ASN A 460 -20.43 13.53 -3.81
CA ASN A 460 -20.97 14.90 -3.73
C ASN A 460 -20.01 15.79 -2.94
N GLY A 461 -19.85 17.02 -3.39
CA GLY A 461 -19.01 18.02 -2.73
C GLY A 461 -18.36 18.94 -3.73
N THR A 462 -17.53 19.85 -3.23
CA THR A 462 -16.82 20.84 -4.05
C THR A 462 -15.40 20.41 -4.41
N TYR A 463 -14.91 19.33 -3.85
CA TYR A 463 -13.53 18.86 -3.92
C TYR A 463 -12.50 19.90 -3.46
N LYS A 464 -12.89 20.95 -2.74
CA LYS A 464 -11.98 21.93 -2.14
C LYS A 464 -11.15 21.29 -1.04
N ARG A 465 -9.92 21.79 -0.91
CA ARG A 465 -8.94 21.37 0.07
C ARG A 465 -8.94 22.30 1.28
N TYR A 466 -9.01 21.72 2.48
CA TYR A 466 -8.95 22.48 3.74
C TYR A 466 -7.91 21.86 4.67
N LYS A 467 -7.03 22.68 5.23
CA LYS A 467 -6.04 22.22 6.21
C LYS A 467 -6.74 21.82 7.50
N LYS A 468 -6.40 20.65 8.02
CA LYS A 468 -6.83 20.22 9.35
C LYS A 468 -5.82 20.72 10.40
N LYS A 469 -6.15 20.63 11.68
CA LYS A 469 -5.23 21.00 12.78
C LYS A 469 -3.92 20.21 12.73
N SER A 470 -3.99 18.95 12.36
CA SER A 470 -2.82 18.07 12.20
C SER A 470 -1.87 18.50 11.07
N PHE A 471 -2.29 19.36 10.13
CA PHE A 471 -1.43 19.91 9.09
C PHE A 471 -0.27 20.71 9.69
N ASP A 472 -0.57 21.66 10.58
CA ASP A 472 0.45 22.50 11.21
C ASP A 472 1.31 21.71 12.20
N TYR A 473 0.74 20.71 12.88
CA TYR A 473 1.51 19.80 13.71
C TYR A 473 2.55 19.03 12.90
N TYR A 474 2.16 18.37 11.80
CA TYR A 474 3.09 17.59 11.00
C TYR A 474 4.14 18.46 10.30
N LYS A 475 3.74 19.65 9.84
CA LYS A 475 4.67 20.68 9.38
C LYS A 475 5.75 20.96 10.42
N HIS A 476 5.37 21.18 11.67
CA HIS A 476 6.31 21.46 12.75
C HIS A 476 7.24 20.28 13.06
N VAL A 477 6.73 19.06 13.01
CA VAL A 477 7.57 17.85 13.14
C VAL A 477 8.63 17.79 12.04
N ILE A 478 8.26 18.05 10.78
CA ILE A 478 9.20 18.04 9.66
C ILE A 478 10.23 19.17 9.76
N GLU A 479 9.81 20.39 10.07
CA GLU A 479 10.67 21.56 10.21
C GLU A 479 11.73 21.40 11.30
N THR A 480 11.37 20.75 12.41
CA THR A 480 12.27 20.46 13.53
C THR A 480 13.01 19.13 13.41
N ASN A 481 12.78 18.38 12.31
CA ASN A 481 13.25 17.01 12.15
C ASN A 481 12.93 16.14 13.38
N GLY A 482 11.71 16.31 13.94
CA GLY A 482 11.20 15.59 15.09
C GLY A 482 11.69 16.09 16.45
N ALA A 483 12.46 17.16 16.56
CA ALA A 483 12.91 17.67 17.84
C ALA A 483 11.75 18.11 18.75
N CYS A 484 10.71 18.70 18.18
CA CYS A 484 9.50 19.14 18.90
C CYS A 484 8.75 18.02 19.65
N LEU A 485 8.94 16.75 19.27
CA LEU A 485 8.34 15.59 19.96
C LEU A 485 8.82 15.43 21.42
N PHE A 486 9.91 16.08 21.78
CA PHE A 486 10.62 15.95 23.06
C PHE A 486 10.77 17.28 23.81
N GLU A 487 10.11 18.31 23.32
CA GLU A 487 9.99 19.60 24.01
C GLU A 487 8.80 19.53 24.99
N ASP A 488 8.98 20.04 26.24
CA ASP A 488 7.97 20.07 27.30
C ASP A 488 6.89 21.14 27.06
#